data_8d98ce9643d8b48d981130b3562a78a9
#
_entry.id   8d98ce9643d8b48d981130b3562a78a9
#
_cell.length_a   1.000
_cell.length_b   1.000
_cell.length_c   1.000
_cell.angle_alpha   90.00
_cell.angle_beta   90.00
_cell.angle_gamma   90.00
#
_symmetry.space_group_name_H-M   'P 1'
#
loop_
_entity.id
_entity.type
_entity.pdbx_description
1 polymer ?
#
loop_
_entity_poly.entity_id
_entity_poly.type
_entity_poly.pdbx_seq_one_letter_code
_entity_poly.pdbx_strand_id
1 'polypeptide(L)' 'MGMHSTYTATHYKDLNIDWQARAVTRHGEDILLTPQEFALLQVLFDHRGQA' A
#
# COMPACT_ATOMS: atom_id res chain seq x y z
N MET A 1 18.77 -0.04 12.97
CA MET A 1 18.45 -0.12 12.63
C MET A 1 17.46 -0.21 12.12
N GLY A 2 16.88 -0.28 12.00
CA GLY A 2 15.73 -0.44 11.71
C GLY A 2 15.29 -0.13 10.46
N MET A 3 15.83 -0.01 9.76
CA MET A 3 15.39 0.36 8.69
C MET A 3 14.64 -0.44 7.95
N HIS A 4 14.35 -1.48 8.29
CA HIS A 4 13.61 -2.24 7.49
C HIS A 4 12.28 -1.96 7.41
N SER A 5 11.76 -1.13 8.10
CA SER A 5 10.36 -0.89 7.97
C SER A 5 10.00 -0.23 6.72
N THR A 6 10.93 0.08 5.91
CA THR A 6 10.54 0.80 4.73
C THR A 6 9.74 -0.02 3.79
N TYR A 7 9.71 -1.36 3.91
CA TYR A 7 8.89 -1.98 2.96
C TYR A 7 7.57 -2.20 3.41
N THR A 8 7.13 -1.74 4.49
CA THR A 8 5.75 -1.90 4.85
C THR A 8 4.88 -0.81 4.27
N ALA A 9 5.44 0.16 3.61
CA ALA A 9 4.64 1.24 3.04
C ALA A 9 5.07 1.56 1.63
N THR A 10 4.12 1.85 0.78
CA THR A 10 4.37 2.20 -0.60
C THR A 10 3.78 3.56 -0.89
N HIS A 11 4.56 4.39 -1.55
CA HIS A 11 4.10 5.71 -1.91
C HIS A 11 3.89 5.71 -3.42
N TYR A 12 2.69 5.87 -3.87
CA TYR A 12 2.42 5.86 -5.31
C TYR A 12 1.56 7.07 -5.63
N LYS A 13 2.13 8.01 -6.35
CA LYS A 13 1.44 9.27 -6.66
C LYS A 13 1.04 9.92 -5.34
N ASP A 14 -0.22 10.16 -5.10
CA ASP A 14 -0.62 10.76 -3.85
C ASP A 14 -1.19 9.73 -2.88
N LEU A 15 -0.94 8.45 -3.14
CA LEU A 15 -1.42 7.40 -2.25
C LEU A 15 -0.31 6.91 -1.35
N ASN A 16 -0.67 6.62 -0.11
CA ASN A 16 0.25 5.97 0.81
C ASN A 16 -0.38 4.67 1.22
N ILE A 17 0.30 3.57 0.99
CA ILE A 17 -0.26 2.25 1.27
C ILE A 17 0.60 1.58 2.31
N ASP A 18 -0.01 1.24 3.44
CA ASP A 18 0.69 0.53 4.49
C ASP A 18 0.24 -0.92 4.41
N TRP A 19 1.07 -1.78 3.84
CA TRP A 19 0.69 -3.16 3.61
C TRP A 19 0.53 -3.93 4.90
N GLN A 20 1.31 -3.60 5.91
CA GLN A 20 1.25 -4.31 7.13
C GLN A 20 -0.01 -3.96 7.92
N ALA A 21 -0.37 -2.71 7.94
CA ALA A 21 -1.58 -2.29 8.61
C ALA A 21 -2.81 -2.43 7.74
N ARG A 22 -2.59 -2.72 6.45
CA ARG A 22 -3.68 -2.80 5.49
C ARG A 22 -4.46 -1.50 5.45
N ALA A 23 -3.73 -0.41 5.39
CA ALA A 23 -4.33 0.92 5.39
C ALA A 23 -3.87 1.69 4.18
N VAL A 24 -4.77 2.44 3.60
CA VAL A 24 -4.46 3.27 2.45
C VAL A 24 -4.93 4.68 2.76
N THR A 25 -4.08 5.66 2.52
CA THR A 25 -4.49 7.05 2.70
C THR A 25 -4.17 7.83 1.44
N ARG A 26 -4.90 8.90 1.25
CA ARG A 26 -4.69 9.77 0.12
C ARG A 26 -4.83 11.18 0.62
N HIS A 27 -3.79 11.99 0.47
CA HIS A 27 -3.79 13.36 0.96
C HIS A 27 -4.15 13.41 2.44
N GLY A 28 -3.69 12.42 3.20
CA GLY A 28 -3.95 12.40 4.61
C GLY A 28 -5.30 11.85 5.00
N GLU A 29 -6.10 11.44 4.03
CA GLU A 29 -7.41 10.92 4.32
C GLU A 29 -7.45 9.42 4.18
N ASP A 30 -8.09 8.73 5.12
CA ASP A 30 -8.18 7.28 5.04
C ASP A 30 -9.09 6.87 3.92
N ILE A 31 -8.65 5.89 3.17
CA ILE A 31 -9.48 5.31 2.12
C ILE A 31 -9.85 3.92 2.57
N LEU A 32 -11.14 3.67 2.73
CA LEU A 32 -11.58 2.38 3.22
C LEU A 32 -11.71 1.41 2.07
N LEU A 33 -11.02 0.30 2.20
CA LEU A 33 -11.11 -0.75 1.20
C LEU A 33 -11.57 -2.01 1.85
N THR A 34 -12.34 -2.82 1.12
CA THR A 34 -12.69 -4.13 1.62
C THR A 34 -11.46 -5.02 1.53
N PRO A 35 -11.42 -6.12 2.25
CA PRO A 35 -10.29 -7.02 2.16
C PRO A 35 -10.04 -7.52 0.74
N GLN A 36 -11.11 -7.70 -0.01
CA GLN A 36 -10.98 -8.14 -1.36
C GLN A 36 -10.35 -7.08 -2.23
N GLU A 37 -10.73 -5.83 -2.03
CA GLU A 37 -10.16 -4.73 -2.78
C GLU A 37 -8.69 -4.55 -2.46
N PHE A 38 -8.34 -4.72 -1.20
CA PHE A 38 -6.95 -4.57 -0.81
C PHE A 38 -6.11 -5.68 -1.42
N ALA A 39 -6.62 -6.89 -1.46
CA ALA A 39 -5.89 -7.99 -2.07
C ALA A 39 -5.66 -7.74 -3.54
N LEU A 40 -6.64 -7.17 -4.22
CA LEU A 40 -6.50 -6.85 -5.61
C LEU A 40 -5.42 -5.79 -5.80
N LEU A 41 -5.38 -4.83 -4.94
CA LEU A 41 -4.37 -3.79 -5.00
C LEU A 41 -2.99 -4.39 -4.84
N GLN A 42 -2.84 -5.35 -3.95
CA GLN A 42 -1.58 -6.00 -3.75
C GLN A 42 -1.11 -6.71 -5.02
N VAL A 43 -2.02 -7.39 -5.68
CA VAL A 43 -1.68 -8.10 -6.91
C VAL A 43 -1.23 -7.13 -7.97
N LEU A 44 -1.90 -6.00 -8.08
CA LEU A 44 -1.53 -5.02 -9.08
C LEU A 44 -0.14 -4.47 -8.81
N PHE A 45 0.18 -4.20 -7.57
CA PHE A 45 1.48 -3.65 -7.26
C PHE A 45 2.58 -4.69 -7.40
N ASP A 46 2.27 -5.95 -7.12
CA ASP A 46 3.23 -7.00 -7.33
C ASP A 46 3.60 -7.11 -8.80
N HIS A 47 2.61 -7.00 -9.66
CA HIS A 47 2.88 -7.10 -11.07
C HIS A 47 3.64 -5.89 -11.59
N ARG A 48 3.35 -4.73 -11.03
CA ARG A 48 4.10 -3.58 -11.43
C ARG A 48 5.55 -3.74 -11.08
N GLY A 49 5.85 -4.31 -9.95
CA GLY A 49 7.20 -4.44 -9.51
C GLY A 49 8.01 -5.37 -10.36
N GLN A 50 7.33 -6.23 -11.13
CA GLN A 50 8.04 -7.10 -11.94
C GLN A 50 8.40 -6.53 -13.23
N ALA A 51 7.83 -5.52 -13.64
CA ALA A 51 8.11 -4.94 -14.92
C ALA A 51 9.51 -4.40 -14.97
#